data_609cd865d466ba5bc929de2bec9e875d
#
_entry.id   609cd865d466ba5bc929de2bec9e875d
#
_cell.length_a   1.000
_cell.length_b   1.000
_cell.length_c   1.000
_cell.angle_alpha   90.00
_cell.angle_beta   90.00
_cell.angle_gamma   90.00
#
_symmetry.space_group_name_H-M   'P 1'
#
loop_
_entity.id
_entity.type
_entity.pdbx_description
1 polymer ?
#
loop_
_entity_poly.entity_id
_entity_poly.type
_entity_poly.pdbx_seq_one_letter_code
_entity_poly.pdbx_strand_id
1 'polypeptide(L)'
;FTITVINTGDQDLVDLTVADALSPACDATIANLAVGESTNYSCTLAGVAADLTNIATVAGTDALGNPVSDSDDAVVDVIDPVIDIQKTPDLQTIVAGGDATFTITVTNTGDVDLTGVTVSDPLAPACDNTIGALAAGESNTYTCASSGVAAGFTNTASVTGTDPIGSAVGDSDIADVAVLVPAVDIQKTPDLQQIVAGGSATFTITVANAGATDLSNVTVTDPLAPACDATIGDLAVGESSTYTCTADGVTADFPNVADVAADDPLGSPVTESDTADVTGVGAGITISKSPDGQTVVLGGPATFTIEVANTGDTDLTGVTVSDPLAPDCDASIGDLAVGETASYTCSLADVTADFTN
;
A
#
# COMPACT_ATOMS: atom_id res chain seq x y z
N PHE A 1 -51.87 -0.98 -33.02
CA PHE A 1 -52.12 -0.99 -34.50
C PHE A 1 -53.14 0.06 -34.87
N THR A 2 -53.04 0.62 -36.09
CA THR A 2 -54.08 1.42 -36.74
C THR A 2 -54.44 0.68 -38.03
N ILE A 3 -55.72 0.27 -38.13
CA ILE A 3 -56.27 -0.40 -39.29
C ILE A 3 -57.04 0.60 -40.13
N THR A 4 -56.73 0.70 -41.42
CA THR A 4 -57.38 1.54 -42.38
C THR A 4 -57.98 0.69 -43.49
N VAL A 5 -59.26 0.77 -43.70
CA VAL A 5 -59.95 0.07 -44.80
C VAL A 5 -60.44 1.14 -45.83
N ILE A 6 -60.09 0.94 -47.09
CA ILE A 6 -60.38 1.87 -48.21
C ILE A 6 -61.10 1.09 -49.32
N ASN A 7 -62.23 1.60 -49.79
CA ASN A 7 -62.83 1.07 -50.98
C ASN A 7 -62.16 1.67 -52.23
N THR A 8 -61.30 0.90 -52.87
CA THR A 8 -60.57 1.28 -54.11
C THR A 8 -61.31 0.85 -55.39
N GLY A 9 -62.47 0.18 -55.24
CA GLY A 9 -63.24 -0.33 -56.35
C GLY A 9 -64.14 0.71 -56.98
N ASP A 10 -65.01 0.28 -57.90
CA ASP A 10 -66.01 1.09 -58.64
C ASP A 10 -67.43 0.80 -58.20
N GLN A 11 -67.62 -0.02 -57.13
CA GLN A 11 -68.90 -0.33 -56.49
C GLN A 11 -68.84 -0.09 -54.97
N ASP A 12 -69.96 0.26 -54.38
CA ASP A 12 -70.12 0.35 -52.94
C ASP A 12 -69.95 -1.04 -52.30
N LEU A 13 -69.25 -1.12 -51.18
CA LEU A 13 -69.01 -2.34 -50.38
C LEU A 13 -69.96 -2.36 -49.18
N VAL A 14 -70.46 -3.58 -48.85
CA VAL A 14 -71.37 -3.80 -47.73
C VAL A 14 -70.93 -4.99 -46.88
N ASP A 15 -71.43 -5.00 -45.63
CA ASP A 15 -71.18 -6.09 -44.68
C ASP A 15 -69.70 -6.47 -44.53
N LEU A 16 -68.85 -5.47 -44.49
CA LEU A 16 -67.39 -5.68 -44.30
C LEU A 16 -67.12 -6.14 -42.86
N THR A 17 -66.32 -7.15 -42.74
CA THR A 17 -65.78 -7.61 -41.47
C THR A 17 -64.24 -7.56 -41.52
N VAL A 18 -63.63 -6.99 -40.52
CA VAL A 18 -62.21 -7.08 -40.30
C VAL A 18 -61.95 -8.14 -39.20
N ALA A 19 -61.06 -9.05 -39.47
CA ALA A 19 -60.66 -10.09 -38.54
C ALA A 19 -59.11 -10.09 -38.36
N ASP A 20 -58.68 -10.15 -37.10
CA ASP A 20 -57.25 -10.23 -36.70
C ASP A 20 -57.09 -11.40 -35.74
N ALA A 21 -56.48 -12.49 -36.22
CA ALA A 21 -56.41 -13.73 -35.48
C ALA A 21 -55.53 -13.67 -34.22
N LEU A 22 -54.52 -12.77 -34.21
CA LEU A 22 -53.64 -12.58 -33.05
C LEU A 22 -54.17 -11.53 -32.08
N SER A 23 -54.97 -10.58 -32.59
CA SER A 23 -55.53 -9.49 -31.80
C SER A 23 -57.06 -9.35 -32.05
N PRO A 24 -57.91 -10.23 -31.45
CA PRO A 24 -59.37 -10.12 -31.60
C PRO A 24 -59.93 -8.78 -31.12
N ALA A 25 -59.16 -7.99 -30.36
CA ALA A 25 -59.52 -6.61 -30.03
C ALA A 25 -59.50 -5.66 -31.24
N CYS A 26 -58.90 -6.09 -32.34
CA CYS A 26 -58.84 -5.40 -33.62
C CYS A 26 -59.97 -5.82 -34.59
N ASP A 27 -60.78 -6.83 -34.24
CA ASP A 27 -61.97 -7.20 -35.07
C ASP A 27 -62.97 -6.08 -35.11
N ALA A 28 -63.48 -5.85 -36.28
CA ALA A 28 -64.51 -4.76 -36.50
C ALA A 28 -65.49 -5.12 -37.59
N THR A 29 -66.63 -4.51 -37.53
CA THR A 29 -67.66 -4.56 -38.62
C THR A 29 -67.85 -3.15 -39.18
N ILE A 30 -67.86 -3.04 -40.51
CA ILE A 30 -68.11 -1.79 -41.25
C ILE A 30 -69.34 -2.04 -42.15
N ALA A 31 -70.47 -1.38 -41.85
CA ALA A 31 -71.72 -1.69 -42.52
C ALA A 31 -71.68 -1.37 -44.00
N ASN A 32 -71.19 -0.21 -44.38
CA ASN A 32 -71.07 0.22 -45.76
C ASN A 32 -69.84 1.07 -45.96
N LEU A 33 -69.20 0.99 -47.13
CA LEU A 33 -68.11 1.84 -47.55
C LEU A 33 -68.25 2.24 -49.00
N ALA A 34 -68.60 3.50 -49.26
CA ALA A 34 -68.88 4.02 -50.61
C ALA A 34 -67.57 4.02 -51.45
N VAL A 35 -67.73 4.10 -52.77
CA VAL A 35 -66.58 4.18 -53.69
C VAL A 35 -65.65 5.34 -53.29
N GLY A 36 -64.36 5.05 -53.08
CA GLY A 36 -63.31 6.02 -52.63
C GLY A 36 -63.33 6.41 -51.15
N GLU A 37 -64.29 5.89 -50.38
CA GLU A 37 -64.35 6.14 -48.93
C GLU A 37 -63.35 5.29 -48.17
N SER A 38 -62.88 5.82 -47.03
CA SER A 38 -62.03 5.12 -46.09
C SER A 38 -62.52 5.29 -44.66
N THR A 39 -62.22 4.28 -43.83
CA THR A 39 -62.41 4.32 -42.38
C THR A 39 -61.22 3.79 -41.70
N ASN A 40 -60.89 4.31 -40.50
CA ASN A 40 -59.74 3.82 -39.67
C ASN A 40 -60.18 3.74 -38.20
N TYR A 41 -59.53 2.87 -37.49
CA TYR A 41 -59.58 2.71 -36.01
C TYR A 41 -58.29 2.17 -35.46
N SER A 42 -58.06 2.37 -34.16
CA SER A 42 -56.87 1.87 -33.46
C SER A 42 -57.27 0.78 -32.48
N CYS A 43 -56.43 -0.21 -32.35
CA CYS A 43 -56.54 -1.33 -31.42
C CYS A 43 -55.18 -1.70 -30.81
N THR A 44 -55.16 -2.51 -29.75
CA THR A 44 -53.94 -2.92 -29.07
C THR A 44 -53.90 -4.44 -28.87
N LEU A 45 -52.74 -5.03 -29.12
CA LEU A 45 -52.38 -6.36 -28.68
C LEU A 45 -51.52 -6.23 -27.42
N ALA A 46 -51.99 -6.78 -26.31
CA ALA A 46 -51.26 -6.74 -25.05
C ALA A 46 -50.43 -8.02 -24.82
N GLY A 47 -49.31 -7.91 -24.04
CA GLY A 47 -48.51 -9.05 -23.61
C GLY A 47 -47.66 -9.67 -24.73
N VAL A 48 -47.20 -8.88 -25.67
CA VAL A 48 -46.27 -9.32 -26.72
C VAL A 48 -44.93 -9.62 -26.08
N ALA A 49 -44.50 -10.89 -26.15
CA ALA A 49 -43.28 -11.39 -25.53
C ALA A 49 -42.23 -11.93 -26.50
N ALA A 50 -42.53 -11.91 -27.79
CA ALA A 50 -41.65 -12.33 -28.88
C ALA A 50 -42.03 -11.63 -30.17
N ASP A 51 -41.12 -11.57 -31.10
CA ASP A 51 -41.38 -11.04 -32.45
C ASP A 51 -42.55 -11.71 -33.09
N LEU A 52 -43.38 -10.94 -33.75
CA LEU A 52 -44.53 -11.48 -34.46
C LEU A 52 -44.88 -10.63 -35.72
N THR A 53 -45.50 -11.29 -36.67
CA THR A 53 -46.18 -10.66 -37.76
C THR A 53 -47.66 -10.74 -37.52
N ASN A 54 -48.31 -9.61 -37.35
CA ASN A 54 -49.76 -9.53 -37.16
C ASN A 54 -50.47 -9.25 -38.50
N ILE A 55 -51.48 -10.07 -38.85
CA ILE A 55 -52.20 -9.99 -40.13
C ILE A 55 -53.67 -9.67 -39.86
N ALA A 56 -54.12 -8.57 -40.42
CA ALA A 56 -55.55 -8.21 -40.46
C ALA A 56 -56.12 -8.54 -41.85
N THR A 57 -57.27 -9.16 -41.89
CA THR A 57 -58.00 -9.49 -43.11
C THR A 57 -59.35 -8.78 -43.13
N VAL A 58 -59.68 -8.10 -44.21
CA VAL A 58 -61.01 -7.57 -44.44
C VAL A 58 -61.77 -8.43 -45.48
N ALA A 59 -62.99 -8.72 -45.21
CA ALA A 59 -63.88 -9.44 -46.14
C ALA A 59 -65.28 -8.87 -46.13
N GLY A 60 -65.95 -8.90 -47.26
CA GLY A 60 -67.38 -8.39 -47.44
C GLY A 60 -67.84 -8.67 -48.81
N THR A 61 -68.90 -7.92 -49.24
CA THR A 61 -69.46 -8.05 -50.60
C THR A 61 -69.63 -6.69 -51.26
N ASP A 62 -69.67 -6.66 -52.61
CA ASP A 62 -70.16 -5.50 -53.32
C ASP A 62 -71.72 -5.43 -53.28
N ALA A 63 -72.31 -4.34 -53.79
CA ALA A 63 -73.75 -4.14 -53.83
C ALA A 63 -74.48 -5.19 -54.70
N LEU A 64 -73.80 -5.99 -55.51
CA LEU A 64 -74.29 -7.08 -56.32
C LEU A 64 -74.20 -8.44 -55.64
N GLY A 65 -73.52 -8.53 -54.45
CA GLY A 65 -73.32 -9.76 -53.70
C GLY A 65 -72.07 -10.51 -54.08
N ASN A 66 -71.14 -9.93 -54.86
CA ASN A 66 -69.81 -10.57 -55.13
C ASN A 66 -68.90 -10.39 -53.96
N PRO A 67 -68.15 -11.44 -53.52
CA PRO A 67 -67.25 -11.37 -52.43
C PRO A 67 -65.98 -10.56 -52.76
N VAL A 68 -65.55 -9.76 -51.82
CA VAL A 68 -64.28 -9.01 -51.83
C VAL A 68 -63.49 -9.31 -50.56
N SER A 69 -62.17 -9.38 -50.66
CA SER A 69 -61.29 -9.50 -49.48
C SER A 69 -59.90 -8.96 -49.81
N ASP A 70 -59.27 -8.48 -48.76
CA ASP A 70 -57.88 -8.06 -48.78
C ASP A 70 -57.25 -8.31 -47.40
N SER A 71 -55.90 -8.31 -47.31
CA SER A 71 -55.16 -8.47 -46.06
C SER A 71 -53.89 -7.64 -46.09
N ASP A 72 -53.53 -7.14 -44.92
CA ASP A 72 -52.27 -6.42 -44.69
C ASP A 72 -51.65 -6.89 -43.39
N ASP A 73 -50.30 -6.78 -43.31
CA ASP A 73 -49.51 -7.23 -42.15
C ASP A 73 -48.74 -6.09 -41.51
N ALA A 74 -48.46 -6.26 -40.21
CA ALA A 74 -47.59 -5.40 -39.42
C ALA A 74 -46.63 -6.25 -38.57
N VAL A 75 -45.36 -5.93 -38.64
CA VAL A 75 -44.33 -6.59 -37.84
C VAL A 75 -44.16 -5.89 -36.51
N VAL A 76 -44.07 -6.65 -35.45
CA VAL A 76 -43.64 -6.21 -34.11
C VAL A 76 -42.36 -6.90 -33.77
N ASP A 77 -41.33 -6.10 -33.50
CA ASP A 77 -39.99 -6.52 -33.06
C ASP A 77 -39.93 -6.27 -31.55
N VAL A 78 -39.58 -7.30 -30.77
CA VAL A 78 -39.50 -7.26 -29.30
C VAL A 78 -38.04 -7.31 -28.90
N ILE A 79 -37.54 -6.20 -28.38
CA ILE A 79 -36.16 -6.07 -27.96
C ILE A 79 -35.96 -6.41 -26.48
N ASP A 80 -34.83 -7.02 -26.13
CA ASP A 80 -34.37 -7.31 -24.76
C ASP A 80 -33.01 -6.67 -24.51
N PRO A 81 -32.94 -5.35 -24.27
CA PRO A 81 -31.72 -4.63 -24.05
C PRO A 81 -31.13 -4.92 -22.66
N VAL A 82 -29.97 -5.52 -22.60
CA VAL A 82 -29.25 -5.87 -21.36
C VAL A 82 -27.79 -5.50 -21.47
N ILE A 83 -27.24 -4.89 -20.43
CA ILE A 83 -25.81 -4.59 -20.30
C ILE A 83 -25.28 -5.21 -19.03
N ASP A 84 -24.06 -5.75 -19.07
CA ASP A 84 -23.33 -6.36 -17.96
C ASP A 84 -22.01 -5.63 -17.77
N ILE A 85 -21.58 -5.43 -16.51
CA ILE A 85 -20.26 -4.93 -16.16
C ILE A 85 -19.60 -5.86 -15.18
N GLN A 86 -18.33 -6.17 -15.42
CA GLN A 86 -17.46 -6.93 -14.51
C GLN A 86 -16.24 -6.11 -14.15
N LYS A 87 -15.94 -6.02 -12.86
CA LYS A 87 -14.77 -5.34 -12.30
C LYS A 87 -13.92 -6.33 -11.51
N THR A 88 -12.73 -6.61 -12.02
CA THR A 88 -11.85 -7.62 -11.45
C THR A 88 -10.47 -7.05 -11.08
N PRO A 89 -9.77 -7.65 -10.08
CA PRO A 89 -10.20 -8.75 -9.22
C PRO A 89 -11.26 -8.32 -8.20
N ASP A 90 -12.12 -9.25 -7.76
CA ASP A 90 -13.15 -9.00 -6.74
C ASP A 90 -12.55 -8.57 -5.40
N LEU A 91 -11.36 -9.07 -5.08
CA LEU A 91 -10.55 -8.69 -3.93
C LEU A 91 -9.08 -8.58 -4.32
N GLN A 92 -8.45 -7.49 -3.93
CA GLN A 92 -6.99 -7.33 -3.98
C GLN A 92 -6.44 -6.82 -2.65
N THR A 93 -5.23 -7.25 -2.33
CA THR A 93 -4.50 -6.81 -1.14
C THR A 93 -3.25 -6.05 -1.57
N ILE A 94 -3.08 -4.85 -1.04
CA ILE A 94 -1.95 -3.96 -1.34
C ILE A 94 -1.33 -3.41 -0.05
N VAL A 95 -0.11 -2.92 -0.12
CA VAL A 95 0.50 -2.15 0.98
C VAL A 95 0.02 -0.70 0.93
N ALA A 96 -0.14 -0.07 2.10
CA ALA A 96 -0.55 1.33 2.23
C ALA A 96 0.30 2.26 1.35
N GLY A 97 -0.37 3.13 0.58
CA GLY A 97 0.25 4.01 -0.41
C GLY A 97 0.50 3.36 -1.78
N GLY A 98 0.22 2.06 -1.94
CA GLY A 98 0.27 1.36 -3.22
C GLY A 98 -0.91 1.67 -4.14
N ASP A 99 -0.88 1.10 -5.34
CA ASP A 99 -1.92 1.28 -6.35
C ASP A 99 -2.84 0.06 -6.41
N ALA A 100 -4.16 0.31 -6.41
CA ALA A 100 -5.17 -0.71 -6.68
C ALA A 100 -5.51 -0.70 -8.17
N THR A 101 -5.28 -1.82 -8.87
CA THR A 101 -5.49 -1.95 -10.31
C THR A 101 -6.73 -2.79 -10.60
N PHE A 102 -7.57 -2.30 -11.52
CA PHE A 102 -8.80 -2.97 -11.92
C PHE A 102 -8.83 -3.22 -13.42
N THR A 103 -9.43 -4.33 -13.79
CA THR A 103 -9.87 -4.59 -15.17
C THR A 103 -11.39 -4.49 -15.20
N ILE A 104 -11.91 -3.62 -16.05
CA ILE A 104 -13.36 -3.44 -16.26
C ILE A 104 -13.71 -4.00 -17.63
N THR A 105 -14.69 -4.88 -17.65
CA THR A 105 -15.27 -5.44 -18.89
C THR A 105 -16.75 -5.10 -18.92
N VAL A 106 -17.18 -4.39 -19.95
CA VAL A 106 -18.58 -4.08 -20.24
C VAL A 106 -19.03 -4.89 -21.43
N THR A 107 -20.12 -5.62 -21.32
CA THR A 107 -20.67 -6.48 -22.37
C THR A 107 -22.14 -6.12 -22.62
N ASN A 108 -22.50 -5.89 -23.87
CA ASN A 108 -23.90 -5.84 -24.29
C ASN A 108 -24.38 -7.29 -24.44
N THR A 109 -25.11 -7.78 -23.44
CA THR A 109 -25.64 -9.15 -23.41
C THR A 109 -27.07 -9.22 -23.96
N GLY A 110 -27.63 -8.08 -24.36
CA GLY A 110 -28.93 -7.98 -25.02
C GLY A 110 -28.85 -8.30 -26.51
N ASP A 111 -30.01 -8.20 -27.17
CA ASP A 111 -30.23 -8.51 -28.58
C ASP A 111 -30.17 -7.30 -29.51
N VAL A 112 -30.05 -6.07 -28.95
CA VAL A 112 -29.98 -4.82 -29.72
C VAL A 112 -28.76 -3.99 -29.38
N ASP A 113 -28.36 -3.15 -30.32
CA ASP A 113 -27.25 -2.22 -30.15
C ASP A 113 -27.57 -1.16 -29.08
N LEU A 114 -26.59 -0.86 -28.24
CA LEU A 114 -26.68 0.20 -27.23
C LEU A 114 -25.87 1.43 -27.66
N THR A 115 -26.34 2.61 -27.27
CA THR A 115 -25.67 3.89 -27.51
C THR A 115 -25.44 4.65 -26.21
N GLY A 116 -24.50 5.62 -26.23
CA GLY A 116 -24.21 6.44 -25.06
C GLY A 116 -23.69 5.64 -23.86
N VAL A 117 -23.05 4.48 -24.09
CA VAL A 117 -22.52 3.61 -23.04
C VAL A 117 -21.39 4.33 -22.32
N THR A 118 -21.56 4.51 -21.00
CA THR A 118 -20.58 5.15 -20.10
C THR A 118 -20.42 4.37 -18.82
N VAL A 119 -19.17 4.32 -18.32
CA VAL A 119 -18.83 3.77 -17.01
C VAL A 119 -18.46 4.91 -16.07
N SER A 120 -18.93 4.83 -14.81
CA SER A 120 -18.58 5.74 -13.72
C SER A 120 -18.13 4.97 -12.49
N ASP A 121 -17.01 5.40 -11.91
CA ASP A 121 -16.39 4.85 -10.71
C ASP A 121 -16.00 5.98 -9.75
N PRO A 122 -16.86 6.37 -8.81
CA PRO A 122 -16.63 7.55 -7.96
C PRO A 122 -15.41 7.46 -7.04
N LEU A 123 -14.96 6.24 -6.65
CA LEU A 123 -13.80 6.04 -5.79
C LEU A 123 -12.50 5.85 -6.58
N ALA A 124 -12.60 5.52 -7.86
CA ALA A 124 -11.48 5.45 -8.78
C ALA A 124 -11.82 6.18 -10.09
N PRO A 125 -11.84 7.53 -10.12
CA PRO A 125 -12.26 8.30 -11.32
C PRO A 125 -11.36 8.06 -12.55
N ALA A 126 -10.17 7.50 -12.38
CA ALA A 126 -9.34 7.02 -13.48
C ALA A 126 -9.95 5.81 -14.22
N CYS A 127 -10.98 5.19 -13.64
CA CYS A 127 -11.75 4.09 -14.22
C CYS A 127 -13.00 4.55 -14.98
N ASP A 128 -13.36 5.84 -14.91
CA ASP A 128 -14.43 6.39 -15.73
C ASP A 128 -14.09 6.26 -17.22
N ASN A 129 -15.08 5.83 -18.01
CA ASN A 129 -14.86 5.65 -19.44
C ASN A 129 -16.13 5.98 -20.25
N THR A 130 -15.94 6.54 -21.45
CA THR A 130 -17.00 6.74 -22.44
C THR A 130 -16.76 5.76 -23.60
N ILE A 131 -17.53 4.66 -23.60
CA ILE A 131 -17.44 3.61 -24.64
C ILE A 131 -18.15 4.05 -25.91
N GLY A 132 -19.31 4.71 -25.78
CA GLY A 132 -20.11 5.19 -26.90
C GLY A 132 -21.13 4.16 -27.38
N ALA A 133 -20.98 3.64 -28.60
CA ALA A 133 -21.82 2.57 -29.11
C ALA A 133 -21.25 1.20 -28.74
N LEU A 134 -22.14 0.24 -28.45
CA LEU A 134 -21.77 -1.16 -28.16
C LEU A 134 -22.79 -2.08 -28.83
N ALA A 135 -22.38 -2.78 -29.89
CA ALA A 135 -23.28 -3.66 -30.63
C ALA A 135 -23.74 -4.86 -29.78
N ALA A 136 -24.85 -5.49 -30.18
CA ALA A 136 -25.33 -6.70 -29.53
C ALA A 136 -24.25 -7.80 -29.51
N GLY A 137 -23.95 -8.33 -28.34
CA GLY A 137 -22.90 -9.32 -28.11
C GLY A 137 -21.46 -8.76 -28.06
N GLU A 138 -21.26 -7.46 -28.25
CA GLU A 138 -19.94 -6.82 -28.18
C GLU A 138 -19.51 -6.57 -26.74
N SER A 139 -18.17 -6.62 -26.50
CA SER A 139 -17.57 -6.30 -25.21
C SER A 139 -16.46 -5.26 -25.36
N ASN A 140 -16.33 -4.38 -24.39
CA ASN A 140 -15.23 -3.45 -24.22
C ASN A 140 -14.48 -3.74 -22.92
N THR A 141 -13.16 -3.96 -22.97
CA THR A 141 -12.34 -4.25 -21.80
C THR A 141 -11.19 -3.26 -21.71
N TYR A 142 -10.94 -2.72 -20.51
CA TYR A 142 -9.81 -1.84 -20.23
C TYR A 142 -9.33 -1.99 -18.79
N THR A 143 -8.12 -1.48 -18.53
CA THR A 143 -7.52 -1.47 -17.19
C THR A 143 -7.40 -0.04 -16.68
N CYS A 144 -7.52 0.13 -15.36
CA CYS A 144 -7.39 1.40 -14.67
C CYS A 144 -6.81 1.19 -13.28
N ALA A 145 -6.44 2.26 -12.58
CA ALA A 145 -5.88 2.18 -11.23
C ALA A 145 -6.35 3.33 -10.34
N SER A 146 -6.52 3.04 -9.05
CA SER A 146 -6.60 4.02 -7.98
C SER A 146 -5.25 4.09 -7.30
N SER A 147 -4.55 5.22 -7.38
CA SER A 147 -3.18 5.36 -6.87
C SER A 147 -3.13 5.91 -5.45
N GLY A 148 -2.09 5.50 -4.69
CA GLY A 148 -1.81 6.02 -3.36
C GLY A 148 -2.85 5.63 -2.33
N VAL A 149 -3.40 4.43 -2.40
CA VAL A 149 -4.46 3.96 -1.51
C VAL A 149 -3.94 3.77 -0.10
N ALA A 150 -4.45 4.57 0.85
CA ALA A 150 -4.00 4.56 2.24
C ALA A 150 -4.87 3.69 3.17
N ALA A 151 -6.10 3.35 2.78
CA ALA A 151 -7.03 2.54 3.58
C ALA A 151 -7.88 1.66 2.67
N GLY A 152 -8.29 0.50 3.18
CA GLY A 152 -9.16 -0.43 2.46
C GLY A 152 -10.53 0.16 2.17
N PHE A 153 -11.13 -0.22 1.04
CA PHE A 153 -12.44 0.25 0.61
C PHE A 153 -13.10 -0.75 -0.35
N THR A 154 -14.44 -0.67 -0.41
CA THR A 154 -15.22 -1.35 -1.45
C THR A 154 -15.47 -0.36 -2.59
N ASN A 155 -15.08 -0.73 -3.80
CA ASN A 155 -15.16 0.11 -4.98
C ASN A 155 -16.23 -0.40 -5.94
N THR A 156 -17.20 0.46 -6.29
CA THR A 156 -18.31 0.15 -7.20
C THR A 156 -18.11 0.89 -8.52
N ALA A 157 -18.11 0.15 -9.63
CA ALA A 157 -18.25 0.72 -10.96
C ALA A 157 -19.67 0.49 -11.47
N SER A 158 -20.25 1.48 -12.12
CA SER A 158 -21.60 1.41 -12.72
C SER A 158 -21.52 1.73 -14.20
N VAL A 159 -22.27 0.99 -15.01
CA VAL A 159 -22.42 1.25 -16.43
C VAL A 159 -23.85 1.68 -16.74
N THR A 160 -24.02 2.60 -17.69
CA THR A 160 -25.31 2.97 -18.25
C THR A 160 -25.22 3.05 -19.78
N GLY A 161 -26.31 2.74 -20.45
CA GLY A 161 -26.47 2.85 -21.90
C GLY A 161 -27.91 3.14 -22.27
N THR A 162 -28.18 3.35 -23.56
CA THR A 162 -29.53 3.64 -24.09
C THR A 162 -29.81 2.71 -25.27
N ASP A 163 -31.01 2.11 -25.26
CA ASP A 163 -31.50 1.23 -26.32
C ASP A 163 -32.00 2.04 -27.54
N PRO A 164 -32.40 1.39 -28.66
CA PRO A 164 -32.88 2.06 -29.87
C PRO A 164 -34.19 2.83 -29.72
N ILE A 165 -35.01 2.54 -28.69
CA ILE A 165 -36.25 3.23 -28.42
C ILE A 165 -36.14 4.32 -27.35
N GLY A 166 -34.91 4.56 -26.83
CA GLY A 166 -34.59 5.63 -25.88
C GLY A 166 -34.72 5.25 -24.40
N SER A 167 -34.84 3.94 -24.06
CA SER A 167 -34.88 3.48 -22.68
C SER A 167 -33.45 3.27 -22.14
N ALA A 168 -33.23 3.61 -20.88
CA ALA A 168 -31.97 3.41 -20.23
C ALA A 168 -31.80 1.97 -19.73
N VAL A 169 -30.62 1.40 -19.92
CA VAL A 169 -30.15 0.15 -19.30
C VAL A 169 -28.94 0.44 -18.44
N GLY A 170 -28.69 -0.38 -17.41
CA GLY A 170 -27.53 -0.21 -16.55
C GLY A 170 -27.29 -1.40 -15.66
N ASP A 171 -26.05 -1.50 -15.19
CA ASP A 171 -25.58 -2.53 -14.27
C ASP A 171 -24.45 -1.96 -13.39
N SER A 172 -24.06 -2.68 -12.34
CA SER A 172 -22.96 -2.30 -11.47
C SER A 172 -22.27 -3.51 -10.86
N ASP A 173 -20.95 -3.40 -10.68
CA ASP A 173 -20.13 -4.42 -10.05
C ASP A 173 -19.16 -3.82 -9.00
N ILE A 174 -18.76 -4.62 -8.03
CA ILE A 174 -17.95 -4.21 -6.90
C ILE A 174 -16.61 -4.95 -6.86
N ALA A 175 -15.59 -4.28 -6.32
CA ALA A 175 -14.30 -4.87 -6.02
C ALA A 175 -13.79 -4.35 -4.66
N ASP A 176 -13.30 -5.23 -3.80
CA ASP A 176 -12.76 -4.89 -2.50
C ASP A 176 -11.25 -4.68 -2.57
N VAL A 177 -10.76 -3.67 -1.87
CA VAL A 177 -9.33 -3.41 -1.67
C VAL A 177 -9.00 -3.49 -0.20
N ALA A 178 -8.18 -4.47 0.18
CA ALA A 178 -7.58 -4.59 1.51
C ALA A 178 -6.21 -3.92 1.53
N VAL A 179 -5.92 -3.15 2.59
CA VAL A 179 -4.65 -2.43 2.74
C VAL A 179 -3.88 -2.95 3.94
N LEU A 180 -2.64 -3.36 3.71
CA LEU A 180 -1.68 -3.74 4.72
C LEU A 180 -0.90 -2.52 5.19
N VAL A 181 -0.64 -2.44 6.50
CA VAL A 181 0.20 -1.40 7.12
C VAL A 181 1.28 -2.11 7.95
N PRO A 182 2.30 -2.69 7.30
CA PRO A 182 3.39 -3.34 8.00
C PRO A 182 4.33 -2.30 8.61
N ALA A 183 4.78 -2.56 9.84
CA ALA A 183 5.83 -1.80 10.50
C ALA A 183 6.52 -2.67 11.55
N VAL A 184 7.84 -2.63 11.60
CA VAL A 184 8.65 -3.23 12.65
C VAL A 184 9.36 -2.11 13.41
N ASP A 185 9.53 -2.25 14.72
CA ASP A 185 10.29 -1.36 15.58
C ASP A 185 11.41 -2.17 16.26
N ILE A 186 12.58 -1.56 16.40
CA ILE A 186 13.70 -2.14 17.16
C ILE A 186 14.24 -1.11 18.13
N GLN A 187 14.51 -1.53 19.36
CA GLN A 187 15.15 -0.72 20.38
C GLN A 187 16.34 -1.46 20.95
N LYS A 188 17.50 -0.82 20.96
CA LYS A 188 18.77 -1.32 21.51
C LYS A 188 19.22 -0.43 22.65
N THR A 189 19.17 -0.95 23.85
CA THR A 189 19.47 -0.17 25.07
C THR A 189 20.59 -0.78 25.90
N PRO A 190 21.33 0.04 26.68
CA PRO A 190 21.25 1.50 26.79
C PRO A 190 21.84 2.19 25.56
N ASP A 191 21.37 3.41 25.25
CA ASP A 191 21.81 4.20 24.08
C ASP A 191 23.31 4.58 24.16
N LEU A 192 23.86 4.64 25.37
CA LEU A 192 25.26 4.94 25.64
C LEU A 192 25.81 4.10 26.78
N GLN A 193 26.97 3.46 26.56
CA GLN A 193 27.71 2.75 27.59
C GLN A 193 29.19 3.17 27.61
N GLN A 194 29.73 3.32 28.82
CA GLN A 194 31.19 3.46 29.04
C GLN A 194 31.75 2.14 29.57
N ILE A 195 32.70 1.59 28.86
CA ILE A 195 33.29 0.27 29.13
C ILE A 195 34.81 0.41 29.37
N VAL A 196 35.31 -0.14 30.44
CA VAL A 196 36.77 -0.21 30.64
C VAL A 196 37.38 -0.98 29.48
N ALA A 197 38.49 -0.46 28.94
CA ALA A 197 39.16 -1.02 27.78
C ALA A 197 39.45 -2.53 27.95
N GLY A 198 38.99 -3.33 26.98
CA GLY A 198 39.00 -4.80 27.00
C GLY A 198 37.81 -5.46 27.69
N GLY A 199 36.88 -4.68 28.24
CA GLY A 199 35.63 -5.17 28.83
C GLY A 199 34.53 -5.47 27.81
N SER A 200 33.30 -5.79 28.29
CA SER A 200 32.18 -6.18 27.48
C SER A 200 31.01 -5.16 27.62
N ALA A 201 30.45 -4.71 26.50
CA ALA A 201 29.23 -3.96 26.45
C ALA A 201 28.02 -4.91 26.39
N THR A 202 27.00 -4.66 27.23
CA THR A 202 25.79 -5.48 27.27
C THR A 202 24.61 -4.68 26.74
N PHE A 203 23.86 -5.27 25.81
CA PHE A 203 22.69 -4.66 25.22
C PHE A 203 21.42 -5.47 25.52
N THR A 204 20.33 -4.77 25.66
CA THR A 204 18.99 -5.32 25.58
C THR A 204 18.38 -4.89 24.25
N ILE A 205 18.00 -5.84 23.42
CA ILE A 205 17.33 -5.60 22.14
C ILE A 205 15.88 -6.00 22.30
N THR A 206 14.97 -5.08 21.93
CA THR A 206 13.54 -5.31 21.87
C THR A 206 13.07 -5.07 20.44
N VAL A 207 12.44 -6.06 19.84
CA VAL A 207 11.83 -5.98 18.51
C VAL A 207 10.33 -6.11 18.67
N ALA A 208 9.56 -5.21 18.07
CA ALA A 208 8.10 -5.20 18.14
C ALA A 208 7.46 -5.06 16.76
N ASN A 209 6.36 -5.75 16.54
CA ASN A 209 5.48 -5.47 15.41
C ASN A 209 4.63 -4.23 15.75
N ALA A 210 5.04 -3.09 15.21
CA ALA A 210 4.38 -1.79 15.40
C ALA A 210 3.31 -1.51 14.32
N GLY A 211 3.14 -2.43 13.36
CA GLY A 211 2.19 -2.32 12.26
C GLY A 211 0.79 -2.83 12.60
N ALA A 212 -0.05 -2.89 11.55
CA ALA A 212 -1.41 -3.41 11.63
C ALA A 212 -1.57 -4.75 10.89
N THR A 213 -0.45 -5.40 10.53
CA THR A 213 -0.41 -6.72 9.89
C THR A 213 0.65 -7.59 10.53
N ASP A 214 0.45 -8.91 10.54
CA ASP A 214 1.45 -9.84 11.05
C ASP A 214 2.73 -9.78 10.23
N LEU A 215 3.87 -9.99 10.89
CA LEU A 215 5.19 -10.06 10.28
C LEU A 215 5.73 -11.49 10.38
N SER A 216 6.45 -11.92 9.35
CA SER A 216 7.11 -13.23 9.31
C SER A 216 8.61 -13.09 9.08
N ASN A 217 9.37 -14.17 9.37
CA ASN A 217 10.81 -14.23 9.17
C ASN A 217 11.60 -13.11 9.85
N VAL A 218 11.15 -12.64 11.01
CA VAL A 218 11.81 -11.53 11.73
C VAL A 218 13.21 -11.96 12.18
N THR A 219 14.22 -11.21 11.76
CA THR A 219 15.62 -11.44 12.08
C THR A 219 16.30 -10.14 12.49
N VAL A 220 17.26 -10.23 13.41
CA VAL A 220 18.14 -9.13 13.80
C VAL A 220 19.57 -9.46 13.41
N THR A 221 20.28 -8.47 12.88
CA THR A 221 21.73 -8.55 12.60
C THR A 221 22.48 -7.38 13.21
N ASP A 222 23.64 -7.65 13.79
CA ASP A 222 24.50 -6.68 14.43
C ASP A 222 25.95 -6.92 14.00
N PRO A 223 26.46 -6.25 12.96
CA PRO A 223 27.79 -6.53 12.40
C PRO A 223 28.97 -6.33 13.37
N LEU A 224 28.81 -5.43 14.37
CA LEU A 224 29.85 -5.15 15.35
C LEU A 224 29.72 -5.98 16.63
N ALA A 225 28.55 -6.58 16.85
CA ALA A 225 28.30 -7.51 17.95
C ALA A 225 27.53 -8.74 17.44
N PRO A 226 28.15 -9.68 16.70
CA PRO A 226 27.45 -10.84 16.13
C PRO A 226 26.78 -11.76 17.16
N ALA A 227 27.12 -11.65 18.44
CA ALA A 227 26.41 -12.30 19.53
C ALA A 227 25.01 -11.73 19.78
N CYS A 228 24.70 -10.60 19.14
CA CYS A 228 23.39 -9.95 19.16
C CYS A 228 22.51 -10.36 17.95
N ASP A 229 23.04 -11.12 16.98
CA ASP A 229 22.23 -11.66 15.90
C ASP A 229 21.19 -12.62 16.46
N ALA A 230 19.94 -12.51 15.95
CA ALA A 230 18.84 -13.35 16.40
C ALA A 230 17.86 -13.67 15.26
N THR A 231 17.32 -14.89 15.31
CA THR A 231 16.13 -15.26 14.53
C THR A 231 14.94 -15.30 15.49
N ILE A 232 14.04 -14.34 15.35
CA ILE A 232 12.88 -14.18 16.22
C ILE A 232 11.71 -15.04 15.71
N GLY A 233 11.55 -15.14 14.38
CA GLY A 233 10.45 -15.85 13.73
C GLY A 233 9.29 -14.92 13.41
N ASP A 234 8.06 -15.37 13.64
CA ASP A 234 6.86 -14.60 13.31
C ASP A 234 6.48 -13.70 14.51
N LEU A 235 5.99 -12.50 14.23
CA LEU A 235 5.43 -11.58 15.22
C LEU A 235 4.03 -11.14 14.79
N ALA A 236 3.03 -11.54 15.58
CA ALA A 236 1.67 -11.05 15.41
C ALA A 236 1.57 -9.54 15.70
N VAL A 237 0.50 -8.89 15.23
CA VAL A 237 0.24 -7.47 15.50
C VAL A 237 0.34 -7.14 16.99
N GLY A 238 1.22 -6.19 17.35
CA GLY A 238 1.47 -5.75 18.73
C GLY A 238 2.30 -6.73 19.56
N GLU A 239 2.77 -7.84 19.00
CA GLU A 239 3.70 -8.75 19.68
C GLU A 239 5.11 -8.19 19.68
N SER A 240 5.90 -8.53 20.71
CA SER A 240 7.29 -8.14 20.85
C SER A 240 8.15 -9.26 21.40
N SER A 241 9.43 -9.25 21.05
CA SER A 241 10.48 -10.14 21.55
C SER A 241 11.62 -9.32 22.15
N THR A 242 12.11 -9.72 23.33
CA THR A 242 13.20 -9.03 24.02
C THR A 242 14.25 -10.04 24.43
N TYR A 243 15.53 -9.71 24.21
CA TYR A 243 16.67 -10.52 24.62
C TYR A 243 17.87 -9.64 24.95
N THR A 244 18.88 -10.23 25.61
CA THR A 244 20.15 -9.56 25.96
C THR A 244 21.30 -10.21 25.23
N CYS A 245 22.31 -9.40 24.87
CA CYS A 245 23.52 -9.84 24.21
C CYS A 245 24.74 -9.00 24.61
N THR A 246 25.93 -9.38 24.19
CA THR A 246 27.20 -8.70 24.55
C THR A 246 28.08 -8.48 23.33
N ALA A 247 28.77 -7.32 23.33
CA ALA A 247 29.94 -7.08 22.50
C ALA A 247 31.20 -7.16 23.38
N ASP A 248 32.01 -8.17 23.18
CA ASP A 248 33.20 -8.43 24.02
C ASP A 248 34.46 -7.74 23.48
N GLY A 249 35.40 -7.42 24.40
CA GLY A 249 36.71 -6.91 24.04
C GLY A 249 36.70 -5.47 23.49
N VAL A 250 35.87 -4.61 24.03
CA VAL A 250 35.77 -3.20 23.64
C VAL A 250 37.07 -2.46 23.94
N THR A 251 37.80 -2.02 22.91
CA THR A 251 39.08 -1.32 23.05
C THR A 251 39.03 0.12 22.48
N ALA A 252 37.97 0.51 21.81
CA ALA A 252 37.77 1.83 21.19
C ALA A 252 36.29 2.20 21.14
N ASP A 253 36.00 3.46 20.93
CA ASP A 253 34.66 3.98 20.73
C ASP A 253 34.09 3.51 19.40
N PHE A 254 32.79 3.14 19.41
CA PHE A 254 32.09 2.80 18.20
C PHE A 254 30.57 2.96 18.36
N PRO A 255 29.86 3.43 17.32
CA PRO A 255 28.41 3.29 17.24
C PRO A 255 28.09 1.84 16.88
N ASN A 256 27.22 1.20 17.67
CA ASN A 256 26.79 -0.18 17.43
C ASN A 256 25.34 -0.21 16.93
N VAL A 257 25.17 -0.52 15.64
CA VAL A 257 23.86 -0.56 14.96
C VAL A 257 23.36 -2.00 14.95
N ALA A 258 22.10 -2.18 15.34
CA ALA A 258 21.35 -3.39 15.09
C ALA A 258 20.27 -3.13 14.05
N ASP A 259 20.23 -3.96 13.02
CA ASP A 259 19.24 -3.92 11.94
C ASP A 259 18.23 -5.04 12.14
N VAL A 260 16.93 -4.72 12.02
CA VAL A 260 15.87 -5.72 11.96
C VAL A 260 15.30 -5.81 10.55
N ALA A 261 15.05 -7.03 10.10
CA ALA A 261 14.33 -7.31 8.85
C ALA A 261 13.22 -8.33 9.10
N ALA A 262 12.10 -8.12 8.44
CA ALA A 262 10.92 -8.97 8.48
C ALA A 262 10.24 -8.98 7.10
N ASP A 263 9.34 -9.92 6.86
CA ASP A 263 8.49 -9.95 5.67
C ASP A 263 7.05 -9.65 6.06
N ASP A 264 6.36 -8.83 5.24
CA ASP A 264 4.92 -8.64 5.31
C ASP A 264 4.16 -9.84 4.71
N PRO A 265 2.81 -9.91 4.80
CA PRO A 265 2.03 -11.00 4.21
C PRO A 265 2.11 -11.14 2.68
N LEU A 266 2.63 -10.14 1.97
CA LEU A 266 2.88 -10.19 0.52
C LEU A 266 4.32 -10.63 0.20
N GLY A 267 5.17 -10.85 1.23
CA GLY A 267 6.57 -11.18 1.09
C GLY A 267 7.47 -9.99 0.78
N SER A 268 6.99 -8.76 1.06
CA SER A 268 7.81 -7.55 0.92
C SER A 268 8.60 -7.28 2.20
N PRO A 269 9.88 -6.85 2.09
CA PRO A 269 10.70 -6.61 3.27
C PRO A 269 10.26 -5.35 4.03
N VAL A 270 10.23 -5.48 5.36
CA VAL A 270 10.01 -4.40 6.34
C VAL A 270 11.24 -4.31 7.21
N THR A 271 11.90 -3.16 7.26
CA THR A 271 13.18 -3.00 7.96
C THR A 271 13.19 -1.77 8.84
N GLU A 272 13.96 -1.83 9.93
CA GLU A 272 14.25 -0.71 10.83
C GLU A 272 15.64 -0.92 11.44
N SER A 273 16.23 0.10 12.05
CA SER A 273 17.52 0.00 12.73
C SER A 273 17.58 0.90 13.96
N ASP A 274 18.36 0.48 14.96
CA ASP A 274 18.65 1.28 16.13
C ASP A 274 20.12 1.24 16.52
N THR A 275 20.62 2.33 17.10
CA THR A 275 22.04 2.55 17.40
C THR A 275 22.26 2.77 18.89
N ALA A 276 23.24 2.08 19.45
CA ALA A 276 23.75 2.30 20.80
C ALA A 276 25.24 2.62 20.75
N ASP A 277 25.63 3.76 21.33
CA ASP A 277 27.03 4.17 21.37
C ASP A 277 27.80 3.48 22.49
N VAL A 278 29.01 3.00 22.18
CA VAL A 278 29.92 2.41 23.15
C VAL A 278 31.21 3.23 23.19
N THR A 279 31.57 3.68 24.39
CA THR A 279 32.82 4.39 24.63
C THR A 279 33.79 3.52 25.45
N GLY A 280 34.92 3.21 24.85
CA GLY A 280 36.02 2.49 25.51
C GLY A 280 36.84 3.44 26.36
N VAL A 281 36.78 3.33 27.70
CA VAL A 281 37.54 4.19 28.59
C VAL A 281 38.72 3.45 29.20
N GLY A 282 39.89 4.09 29.21
CA GLY A 282 41.12 3.52 29.74
C GLY A 282 41.87 4.46 30.67
N ALA A 283 42.43 3.90 31.77
CA ALA A 283 43.36 4.64 32.62
C ALA A 283 44.71 4.79 31.89
N GLY A 284 45.27 5.97 31.93
CA GLY A 284 46.61 6.25 31.39
C GLY A 284 47.38 7.21 32.31
N ILE A 285 48.63 6.91 32.58
CA ILE A 285 49.51 7.77 33.37
C ILE A 285 50.87 7.89 32.68
N THR A 286 51.45 9.06 32.69
CA THR A 286 52.83 9.30 32.27
C THR A 286 53.59 10.04 33.34
N ILE A 287 54.91 9.76 33.43
CA ILE A 287 55.82 10.48 34.31
C ILE A 287 57.02 10.95 33.51
N SER A 288 57.50 12.16 33.76
CA SER A 288 58.76 12.69 33.26
C SER A 288 59.60 13.25 34.42
N LYS A 289 60.92 13.09 34.31
CA LYS A 289 61.87 13.61 35.27
C LYS A 289 62.93 14.41 34.52
N SER A 290 63.14 15.63 34.87
CA SER A 290 64.09 16.53 34.19
C SER A 290 64.95 17.30 35.16
N PRO A 291 66.13 17.72 34.73
CA PRO A 291 66.77 17.53 33.42
C PRO A 291 67.32 16.10 33.25
N ASP A 292 67.37 15.60 32.01
CA ASP A 292 67.93 14.24 31.70
C ASP A 292 69.39 14.05 32.09
N GLY A 293 70.05 15.15 32.21
CA GLY A 293 71.47 15.18 32.71
C GLY A 293 71.76 16.51 33.33
N GLN A 294 72.48 16.44 34.43
CA GLN A 294 73.06 17.64 35.11
C GLN A 294 74.46 17.38 35.62
N THR A 295 75.26 18.43 35.65
CA THR A 295 76.59 18.40 36.20
C THR A 295 76.60 19.13 37.52
N VAL A 296 76.98 18.44 38.60
CA VAL A 296 76.99 19.00 39.95
C VAL A 296 78.43 18.91 40.53
N VAL A 297 78.73 19.75 41.47
CA VAL A 297 80.00 19.72 42.20
C VAL A 297 79.98 18.50 43.14
N LEU A 298 81.13 17.79 43.33
CA LEU A 298 81.21 16.64 44.26
C LEU A 298 80.68 17.05 45.65
N GLY A 299 79.71 16.31 46.20
CA GLY A 299 79.01 16.64 47.44
C GLY A 299 77.95 17.71 47.31
N GLY A 300 77.68 18.22 46.11
CA GLY A 300 76.56 19.18 45.84
C GLY A 300 75.26 18.47 45.56
N PRO A 301 74.12 19.22 45.58
CA PRO A 301 72.84 18.64 45.34
C PRO A 301 72.54 18.55 43.85
N ALA A 302 71.78 17.47 43.44
CA ALA A 302 71.13 17.36 42.15
C ALA A 302 69.66 17.65 42.33
N THR A 303 69.13 18.55 41.48
CA THR A 303 67.72 18.97 41.56
C THR A 303 66.92 18.47 40.35
N PHE A 304 65.76 17.91 40.60
CA PHE A 304 64.89 17.33 39.60
C PHE A 304 63.51 18.01 39.62
N THR A 305 62.93 18.14 38.47
CA THR A 305 61.49 18.42 38.29
C THR A 305 60.83 17.15 37.84
N ILE A 306 59.83 16.72 38.57
CA ILE A 306 59.01 15.54 38.24
C ILE A 306 57.62 16.06 37.82
N GLU A 307 57.16 15.57 36.67
CA GLU A 307 55.85 15.86 36.13
C GLU A 307 55.11 14.54 35.95
N VAL A 308 53.88 14.45 36.45
CA VAL A 308 52.97 13.31 36.33
C VAL A 308 51.72 13.78 35.68
N ALA A 309 51.29 13.15 34.58
CA ALA A 309 50.08 13.49 33.86
C ALA A 309 49.13 12.30 33.74
N ASN A 310 47.83 12.55 33.96
CA ASN A 310 46.79 11.62 33.59
C ASN A 310 46.51 11.78 32.06
N THR A 311 46.95 10.77 31.31
CA THR A 311 46.79 10.68 29.85
C THR A 311 45.65 9.73 29.43
N GLY A 312 44.92 9.18 30.41
CA GLY A 312 43.75 8.32 30.18
C GLY A 312 42.43 9.10 30.04
N ASP A 313 41.34 8.35 29.91
CA ASP A 313 39.96 8.84 29.77
C ASP A 313 39.19 8.76 31.11
N THR A 314 39.85 8.39 32.20
CA THR A 314 39.27 8.29 33.54
C THR A 314 40.12 9.01 34.58
N ASP A 315 39.49 9.54 35.59
CA ASP A 315 40.19 10.14 36.75
C ASP A 315 41.03 9.09 37.46
N LEU A 316 42.26 9.48 37.84
CA LEU A 316 43.14 8.64 38.66
C LEU A 316 43.04 9.07 40.11
N THR A 317 43.00 8.09 41.03
CA THR A 317 42.94 8.36 42.45
C THR A 317 44.17 7.79 43.17
N GLY A 318 44.65 8.49 44.19
CA GLY A 318 45.73 8.03 45.04
C GLY A 318 47.05 7.89 44.33
N VAL A 319 47.34 8.74 43.33
CA VAL A 319 48.62 8.71 42.57
C VAL A 319 49.80 9.02 43.47
N THR A 320 50.83 8.19 43.40
CA THR A 320 52.09 8.32 44.17
C THR A 320 53.28 8.20 43.25
N VAL A 321 54.35 8.92 43.56
CA VAL A 321 55.67 8.78 42.93
C VAL A 321 56.63 8.22 43.96
N SER A 322 57.47 7.27 43.52
CA SER A 322 58.53 6.71 44.34
C SER A 322 59.84 6.75 43.55
N ASP A 323 60.89 7.25 44.18
CA ASP A 323 62.27 7.37 43.65
C ASP A 323 63.27 6.68 44.56
N PRO A 324 63.62 5.43 44.34
CA PRO A 324 64.47 4.67 45.23
C PRO A 324 65.88 5.24 45.43
N LEU A 325 66.45 6.02 44.49
CA LEU A 325 67.73 6.64 44.55
C LEU A 325 67.71 8.05 45.15
N ALA A 326 66.56 8.70 45.11
CA ALA A 326 66.31 10.02 45.67
C ALA A 326 65.02 10.01 46.48
N PRO A 327 64.97 9.38 47.68
CA PRO A 327 63.71 9.27 48.48
C PRO A 327 63.06 10.61 48.84
N ASP A 328 63.83 11.71 48.82
CA ASP A 328 63.31 13.06 49.01
C ASP A 328 62.47 13.52 47.82
N CYS A 329 62.44 12.75 46.72
CA CYS A 329 61.59 12.93 45.54
C CYS A 329 60.33 12.10 45.61
N ASP A 330 60.14 11.22 46.61
CA ASP A 330 58.87 10.53 46.84
C ASP A 330 57.76 11.56 47.13
N ALA A 331 56.61 11.38 46.50
CA ALA A 331 55.50 12.29 46.68
C ALA A 331 54.13 11.57 46.60
N SER A 332 53.19 12.04 47.37
CA SER A 332 51.79 11.72 47.19
C SER A 332 51.15 12.86 46.35
N ILE A 333 50.83 12.54 45.13
CA ILE A 333 50.21 13.50 44.18
C ILE A 333 48.75 13.68 44.52
N GLY A 334 48.07 12.58 44.97
CA GLY A 334 46.61 12.55 45.20
C GLY A 334 45.83 12.13 43.96
N ASP A 335 44.69 12.76 43.72
CA ASP A 335 43.83 12.48 42.60
C ASP A 335 44.21 13.37 41.40
N LEU A 336 44.16 12.83 40.17
CA LEU A 336 44.39 13.56 38.92
C LEU A 336 43.18 13.37 38.02
N ALA A 337 42.45 14.44 37.71
CA ALA A 337 41.40 14.44 36.73
C ALA A 337 41.94 14.13 35.33
N VAL A 338 41.05 13.75 34.41
CA VAL A 338 41.40 13.51 33.00
C VAL A 338 42.12 14.74 32.42
N GLY A 339 43.33 14.52 31.86
CA GLY A 339 44.17 15.57 31.29
C GLY A 339 44.88 16.46 32.30
N GLU A 340 44.75 16.21 33.61
CA GLU A 340 45.44 16.96 34.66
C GLU A 340 46.89 16.55 34.76
N THR A 341 47.74 17.54 35.04
CA THR A 341 49.19 17.36 35.25
C THR A 341 49.60 17.96 36.60
N ALA A 342 50.33 17.21 37.40
CA ALA A 342 50.97 17.67 38.61
C ALA A 342 52.46 17.76 38.43
N SER A 343 53.10 18.82 38.91
CA SER A 343 54.55 18.98 38.82
C SER A 343 55.11 19.48 40.15
N TYR A 344 56.24 18.94 40.56
CA TYR A 344 56.97 19.38 41.73
C TYR A 344 58.47 19.27 41.53
N THR A 345 59.25 19.96 42.36
CA THR A 345 60.70 19.89 42.38
C THR A 345 61.21 19.22 43.64
N CYS A 346 62.27 18.44 43.49
CA CYS A 346 62.90 17.75 44.58
C CYS A 346 64.41 17.76 44.38
N SER A 347 65.19 17.33 45.38
CA SER A 347 66.65 17.28 45.29
C SER A 347 67.26 16.10 46.02
N LEU A 348 68.23 15.48 45.39
CA LEU A 348 69.15 14.52 46.06
C LEU A 348 70.33 15.31 46.59
N ALA A 349 70.51 15.32 47.91
CA ALA A 349 71.67 15.93 48.54
C ALA A 349 72.94 15.05 48.43
N ASP A 350 74.13 15.64 48.55
CA ASP A 350 75.38 14.97 48.66
C ASP A 350 75.76 13.97 47.55
N VAL A 351 75.70 14.40 46.31
CA VAL A 351 76.08 13.55 45.16
C VAL A 351 77.60 13.34 45.14
N THR A 352 78.00 12.10 45.42
CA THR A 352 79.41 11.71 45.58
C THR A 352 80.00 10.87 44.43
N ALA A 353 79.17 10.51 43.47
CA ALA A 353 79.59 9.76 42.27
C ALA A 353 78.52 9.97 41.15
N ASP A 354 78.90 9.69 39.91
CA ASP A 354 77.95 9.65 38.77
C ASP A 354 76.90 8.54 39.00
N PHE A 355 75.66 8.85 38.70
CA PHE A 355 74.56 7.88 38.80
C PHE A 355 73.48 8.22 37.77
N THR A 356 72.66 7.25 37.47
CA THR A 356 71.45 7.40 36.70
C THR A 356 70.25 7.23 37.64
N ASN A 357 69.38 8.21 37.69
CA ASN A 357 68.27 8.21 38.57
C ASN A 357 66.97 8.25 37.75
#